data_071b8b8d2f9966a6674d20f9f292093f
#
_entry.id   071b8b8d2f9966a6674d20f9f292093f
#
_cell.length_a   1.000
_cell.length_b   1.000
_cell.length_c   1.000
_cell.angle_alpha   90.00
_cell.angle_beta   90.00
_cell.angle_gamma   90.00
#
_symmetry.space_group_name_H-M   'P 1'
#
loop_
_entity.id
_entity.type
_entity.pdbx_description
1 polymer ?
#
loop_
_entity_poly.entity_id
_entity_poly.type
_entity_poly.pdbx_seq_one_letter_code
_entity_poly.pdbx_strand_id
1 'polypeptide(L)'
;MIEDLDLKTIQEAEELRESLISTNRLIDCTRQSGQLHDGTKAGTEQWSDWERRARRKKRDNEEKIRRINLWIKNCHREETSKIEPLDELLTSAKAAFYKLLDHCKAQQIEIEELRRGQREAAVLADDHSLSGR
;
A
#
# COMPACT_ATOMS: atom_id res chain seq x y z
N MET A 1 24.25 -11.05 -3.88
CA MET A 1 23.54 -10.09 -4.74
C MET A 1 22.05 -10.42 -4.78
N ILE A 2 21.22 -9.41 -4.91
CA ILE A 2 19.76 -9.57 -4.98
C ILE A 2 19.35 -10.43 -6.18
N GLU A 3 20.16 -10.39 -7.23
CA GLU A 3 19.98 -11.18 -8.46
C GLU A 3 19.92 -12.70 -8.23
N ASP A 4 20.57 -13.19 -7.16
CA ASP A 4 20.56 -14.60 -6.80
C ASP A 4 19.24 -15.07 -6.18
N LEU A 5 18.35 -14.16 -5.80
CA LEU A 5 17.10 -14.49 -5.12
C LEU A 5 15.94 -14.78 -6.08
N ASP A 6 16.06 -14.41 -7.35
CA ASP A 6 15.06 -14.66 -8.41
C ASP A 6 13.61 -14.37 -7.95
N LEU A 7 13.45 -13.28 -7.21
CA LEU A 7 12.14 -12.90 -6.65
C LEU A 7 11.35 -12.08 -7.65
N LYS A 8 10.13 -12.52 -7.95
CA LYS A 8 9.22 -11.86 -8.90
C LYS A 8 8.14 -11.05 -8.20
N THR A 9 7.68 -11.49 -7.02
CA THR A 9 6.60 -10.84 -6.27
C THR A 9 6.98 -10.66 -4.82
N ILE A 10 6.32 -9.70 -4.15
CA ILE A 10 6.48 -9.49 -2.71
C ILE A 10 6.03 -10.72 -1.93
N GLN A 11 4.97 -11.39 -2.39
CA GLN A 11 4.49 -12.61 -1.76
C GLN A 11 5.54 -13.72 -1.77
N GLU A 12 6.22 -13.96 -2.91
CA GLU A 12 7.33 -14.93 -2.99
C GLU A 12 8.45 -14.57 -2.03
N ALA A 13 8.77 -13.28 -1.94
CA ALA A 13 9.80 -12.78 -1.03
C ALA A 13 9.44 -13.05 0.43
N GLU A 14 8.20 -12.79 0.82
CA GLU A 14 7.70 -13.05 2.18
C GLU A 14 7.69 -14.54 2.51
N GLU A 15 7.27 -15.38 1.58
CA GLU A 15 7.28 -16.85 1.74
C GLU A 15 8.71 -17.38 1.92
N LEU A 16 9.65 -16.91 1.11
CA LEU A 16 11.05 -17.29 1.25
C LEU A 16 11.61 -16.83 2.60
N ARG A 17 11.32 -15.61 3.01
CA ARG A 17 11.74 -15.07 4.30
C ARG A 17 11.23 -15.93 5.47
N GLU A 18 9.95 -16.27 5.46
CA GLU A 18 9.36 -17.13 6.48
C GLU A 18 10.02 -18.52 6.53
N SER A 19 10.32 -19.11 5.38
CA SER A 19 11.03 -20.37 5.28
C SER A 19 12.43 -20.29 5.91
N LEU A 20 13.17 -19.22 5.65
CA LEU A 20 14.50 -19.02 6.22
C LEU A 20 14.45 -18.79 7.73
N ILE A 21 13.47 -18.01 8.21
CA ILE A 21 13.26 -17.79 9.64
C ILE A 21 12.93 -19.11 10.34
N SER A 22 12.06 -19.92 9.77
CA SER A 22 11.69 -21.23 10.30
C SER A 22 12.89 -22.16 10.39
N THR A 23 13.75 -22.18 9.37
CA THR A 23 14.99 -22.98 9.38
C THR A 23 15.91 -22.52 10.51
N ASN A 24 16.08 -21.20 10.70
CA ASN A 24 16.92 -20.66 11.76
C ASN A 24 16.37 -21.01 13.16
N ARG A 25 15.05 -20.97 13.34
CA ARG A 25 14.41 -21.40 14.59
C ARG A 25 14.65 -22.88 14.87
N LEU A 26 14.57 -23.71 13.85
CA LEU A 26 14.83 -25.14 13.99
C LEU A 26 16.28 -25.39 14.40
N ILE A 27 17.24 -24.67 13.80
CA ILE A 27 18.66 -24.73 14.20
C ILE A 27 18.80 -24.33 15.67
N ASP A 28 18.20 -23.24 16.11
CA ASP A 28 18.29 -22.78 17.50
C ASP A 28 17.65 -23.79 18.48
N CYS A 29 16.49 -24.34 18.14
CA CYS A 29 15.83 -25.34 18.96
C CYS A 29 16.68 -26.61 19.08
N THR A 30 17.30 -27.08 17.99
CA THR A 30 18.18 -28.23 18.01
C THR A 30 19.42 -27.98 18.86
N ARG A 31 20.01 -26.79 18.76
CA ARG A 31 21.16 -26.41 19.60
C ARG A 31 20.80 -26.39 21.08
N GLN A 32 19.61 -25.89 21.43
CA GLN A 32 19.13 -25.86 22.82
C GLN A 32 18.84 -27.25 23.35
N SER A 33 18.32 -28.14 22.52
CA SER A 33 18.03 -29.54 22.91
C SER A 33 19.30 -30.35 23.21
N GLY A 34 20.42 -29.94 22.56
CA GLY A 34 21.70 -30.65 22.73
C GLY A 34 21.75 -32.02 22.09
N GLN A 35 20.81 -32.34 21.21
CA GLN A 35 20.73 -33.64 20.56
C GLN A 35 20.19 -33.51 19.14
N LEU A 36 20.81 -34.25 18.20
CA LEU A 36 20.33 -34.34 16.83
C LEU A 36 19.27 -35.43 16.68
N HIS A 37 18.58 -35.40 15.55
CA HIS A 37 17.53 -36.36 15.20
C HIS A 37 18.03 -37.82 15.19
N ASP A 38 19.31 -38.02 14.82
CA ASP A 38 19.96 -39.33 14.77
C ASP A 38 20.51 -39.82 16.12
N GLY A 39 20.28 -39.02 17.19
CA GLY A 39 20.77 -39.33 18.52
C GLY A 39 22.15 -38.77 18.88
N THR A 40 22.83 -38.09 17.96
CA THR A 40 24.10 -37.40 18.23
C THR A 40 23.93 -36.38 19.33
N LYS A 41 24.72 -36.47 20.39
CA LYS A 41 24.62 -35.58 21.57
C LYS A 41 25.68 -34.50 21.55
N ALA A 42 25.37 -33.37 22.23
CA ALA A 42 26.33 -32.29 22.46
C ALA A 42 27.61 -32.84 23.14
N GLY A 43 28.73 -32.28 22.80
CA GLY A 43 30.04 -32.69 23.30
C GLY A 43 30.74 -33.76 22.46
N THR A 44 30.11 -34.28 21.44
CA THR A 44 30.72 -35.21 20.49
C THR A 44 31.34 -34.47 19.31
N GLU A 45 32.25 -35.09 18.59
CA GLU A 45 32.86 -34.52 17.38
C GLU A 45 31.86 -34.32 16.28
N GLN A 46 30.92 -35.26 16.10
CA GLN A 46 29.83 -35.15 15.14
C GLN A 46 28.94 -33.95 15.45
N TRP A 47 28.65 -33.67 16.70
CA TRP A 47 27.91 -32.51 17.13
C TRP A 47 28.65 -31.19 16.77
N SER A 48 29.95 -31.14 17.06
CA SER A 48 30.78 -29.97 16.76
C SER A 48 30.80 -29.66 15.26
N ASP A 49 30.91 -30.70 14.42
CA ASP A 49 30.85 -30.55 12.96
C ASP A 49 29.47 -30.02 12.49
N TRP A 50 28.41 -30.61 13.04
CA TRP A 50 27.04 -30.15 12.75
C TRP A 50 26.85 -28.72 13.20
N GLU A 51 27.24 -28.36 14.40
CA GLU A 51 27.08 -27.02 14.96
C GLU A 51 27.81 -25.97 14.11
N ARG A 52 29.00 -26.27 13.65
CA ARG A 52 29.76 -25.38 12.76
C ARG A 52 29.02 -25.15 11.46
N ARG A 53 28.49 -26.17 10.84
CA ARG A 53 27.69 -26.09 9.61
C ARG A 53 26.36 -25.34 9.86
N ALA A 54 25.72 -25.63 10.97
CA ALA A 54 24.46 -24.99 11.35
C ALA A 54 24.64 -23.48 11.59
N ARG A 55 25.71 -23.09 12.28
CA ARG A 55 26.03 -21.66 12.48
C ARG A 55 26.28 -20.95 11.16
N ARG A 56 26.98 -21.58 10.24
CA ARG A 56 27.21 -21.03 8.90
C ARG A 56 25.90 -20.89 8.14
N LYS A 57 25.06 -21.90 8.16
CA LYS A 57 23.74 -21.88 7.51
C LYS A 57 22.85 -20.80 8.08
N LYS A 58 22.82 -20.66 9.40
CA LYS A 58 22.05 -19.61 10.07
C LYS A 58 22.51 -18.22 9.65
N ARG A 59 23.82 -17.99 9.58
CA ARG A 59 24.40 -16.73 9.15
C ARG A 59 24.06 -16.40 7.71
N ASP A 60 24.16 -17.38 6.82
CA ASP A 60 23.79 -17.23 5.41
C ASP A 60 22.30 -16.91 5.26
N ASN A 61 21.45 -17.57 6.07
CA ASN A 61 20.02 -17.30 6.07
C ASN A 61 19.70 -15.89 6.58
N GLU A 62 20.38 -15.42 7.62
CA GLU A 62 20.24 -14.07 8.15
C GLU A 62 20.62 -13.01 7.09
N GLU A 63 21.69 -13.26 6.34
CA GLU A 63 22.10 -12.40 5.24
C GLU A 63 21.04 -12.35 4.13
N LYS A 64 20.50 -13.51 3.75
CA LYS A 64 19.42 -13.59 2.76
C LYS A 64 18.15 -12.87 3.24
N ILE A 65 17.79 -13.05 4.51
CA ILE A 65 16.64 -12.35 5.12
C ILE A 65 16.82 -10.84 5.02
N ARG A 66 18.01 -10.35 5.32
CA ARG A 66 18.33 -8.92 5.22
C ARG A 66 18.17 -8.41 3.79
N ARG A 67 18.64 -9.16 2.79
CA ARG A 67 18.51 -8.81 1.37
C ARG A 67 17.05 -8.83 0.92
N ILE A 68 16.28 -9.81 1.38
CA ILE A 68 14.85 -9.90 1.09
C ILE A 68 14.12 -8.68 1.66
N ASN A 69 14.39 -8.31 2.90
CA ASN A 69 13.80 -7.13 3.53
C ASN A 69 14.12 -5.86 2.75
N LEU A 70 15.35 -5.71 2.28
CA LEU A 70 15.75 -4.57 1.46
C LEU A 70 15.03 -4.57 0.12
N TRP A 71 14.91 -5.72 -0.52
CA TRP A 71 14.20 -5.87 -1.78
C TRP A 71 12.71 -5.49 -1.64
N ILE A 72 12.05 -5.97 -0.58
CA ILE A 72 10.65 -5.62 -0.28
C ILE A 72 10.51 -4.11 -0.05
N LYS A 73 11.42 -3.53 0.72
CA LYS A 73 11.42 -2.08 0.99
C LYS A 73 11.55 -1.27 -0.30
N ASN A 74 12.41 -1.70 -1.21
CA ASN A 74 12.60 -1.04 -2.51
C ASN A 74 11.35 -1.17 -3.38
N CYS A 75 10.68 -2.32 -3.38
CA CYS A 75 9.41 -2.50 -4.09
C CYS A 75 8.34 -1.55 -3.58
N HIS A 76 8.19 -1.42 -2.26
CA HIS A 76 7.24 -0.48 -1.66
C HIS A 76 7.57 0.97 -2.00
N ARG A 77 8.84 1.32 -2.02
CA ARG A 77 9.28 2.67 -2.41
C ARG A 77 8.93 3.00 -3.86
N GLU A 78 9.11 2.06 -4.78
CA GLU A 78 8.74 2.22 -6.18
C GLU A 78 7.23 2.37 -6.36
N GLU A 79 6.43 1.57 -5.65
CA GLU A 79 4.98 1.68 -5.65
C GLU A 79 4.52 3.04 -5.12
N THR A 80 5.09 3.51 -4.03
CA THR A 80 4.79 4.82 -3.45
C THR A 80 5.13 5.94 -4.44
N SER A 81 6.27 5.86 -5.13
CA SER A 81 6.66 6.83 -6.15
C SER A 81 5.67 6.91 -7.31
N LYS A 82 5.03 5.79 -7.66
CA LYS A 82 4.00 5.74 -8.71
C LYS A 82 2.66 6.29 -8.24
N ILE A 83 2.34 6.13 -6.96
CA ILE A 83 1.07 6.53 -6.37
C ILE A 83 1.01 8.05 -6.12
N GLU A 84 2.09 8.68 -5.67
CA GLU A 84 2.14 10.12 -5.41
C GLU A 84 1.68 11.00 -6.59
N PRO A 85 2.18 10.80 -7.82
CA PRO A 85 1.69 11.57 -8.97
C PRO A 85 0.21 11.37 -9.26
N LEU A 86 -0.31 10.16 -9.04
CA LEU A 86 -1.73 9.86 -9.22
C LEU A 86 -2.60 10.57 -8.17
N ASP A 87 -2.14 10.63 -6.91
CA ASP A 87 -2.82 11.35 -5.83
C ASP A 87 -2.87 12.85 -6.10
N GLU A 88 -1.79 13.45 -6.58
CA GLU A 88 -1.74 14.85 -6.99
C GLU A 88 -2.72 15.13 -8.12
N LEU A 89 -2.77 14.27 -9.12
CA LEU A 89 -3.68 14.39 -10.26
C LEU A 89 -5.14 14.29 -9.79
N LEU A 90 -5.44 13.35 -8.90
CA LEU A 90 -6.77 13.17 -8.34
C LEU A 90 -7.21 14.39 -7.52
N THR A 91 -6.31 14.96 -6.72
CA THR A 91 -6.57 16.16 -5.94
C THR A 91 -6.89 17.36 -6.85
N SER A 92 -6.12 17.54 -7.93
CA SER A 92 -6.36 18.58 -8.93
C SER A 92 -7.70 18.40 -9.65
N ALA A 93 -8.05 17.16 -10.01
CA ALA A 93 -9.32 16.84 -10.65
C ALA A 93 -10.52 17.13 -9.72
N LYS A 94 -10.41 16.81 -8.43
CA LYS A 94 -11.43 17.12 -7.43
C LYS A 94 -11.62 18.62 -7.28
N ALA A 95 -10.54 19.40 -7.20
CA ALA A 95 -10.59 20.84 -7.09
C ALA A 95 -11.30 21.48 -8.31
N ALA A 96 -10.98 21.01 -9.52
CA ALA A 96 -11.62 21.45 -10.75
C ALA A 96 -13.13 21.11 -10.77
N PHE A 97 -13.47 19.91 -10.30
CA PHE A 97 -14.86 19.46 -10.20
C PHE A 97 -15.67 20.31 -9.23
N TYR A 98 -15.13 20.62 -8.05
CA TYR A 98 -15.81 21.49 -7.09
C TYR A 98 -16.00 22.92 -7.61
N LYS A 99 -15.02 23.48 -8.32
CA LYS A 99 -15.18 24.77 -8.99
C LYS A 99 -16.31 24.76 -10.01
N LEU A 100 -16.40 23.69 -10.79
CA LEU A 100 -17.46 23.52 -11.78
C LEU A 100 -18.85 23.41 -11.13
N LEU A 101 -18.95 22.66 -10.02
CA LEU A 101 -20.18 22.58 -9.24
C LEU A 101 -20.62 23.93 -8.71
N ASP A 102 -19.72 24.71 -8.14
CA ASP A 102 -20.01 26.04 -7.62
C ASP A 102 -20.49 26.96 -8.74
N HIS A 103 -19.88 26.90 -9.91
CA HIS A 103 -20.28 27.66 -11.08
C HIS A 103 -21.70 27.29 -11.54
N CYS A 104 -22.00 25.96 -11.61
CA CYS A 104 -23.33 25.47 -11.95
C CYS A 104 -24.40 25.91 -10.94
N LYS A 105 -24.08 25.89 -9.66
CA LYS A 105 -24.99 26.38 -8.60
C LYS A 105 -25.26 27.88 -8.74
N ALA A 106 -24.23 28.67 -9.00
CA ALA A 106 -24.37 30.10 -9.23
C ALA A 106 -25.25 30.38 -10.45
N GLN A 107 -25.06 29.71 -11.55
CA GLN A 107 -25.90 29.81 -12.74
C GLN A 107 -27.35 29.41 -12.47
N GLN A 108 -27.58 28.38 -11.69
CA GLN A 108 -28.92 27.93 -11.34
C GLN A 108 -29.65 28.98 -10.50
N ILE A 109 -29.00 29.57 -9.53
CA ILE A 109 -29.56 30.66 -8.72
C ILE A 109 -29.91 31.86 -9.61
N GLU A 110 -29.02 32.23 -10.52
CA GLU A 110 -29.24 33.32 -11.46
C GLU A 110 -30.46 33.07 -12.37
N ILE A 111 -30.59 31.83 -12.88
CA ILE A 111 -31.77 31.41 -13.67
C ILE A 111 -33.05 31.49 -12.84
N GLU A 112 -33.03 31.04 -11.60
CA GLU A 112 -34.19 31.11 -10.70
C GLU A 112 -34.60 32.55 -10.40
N GLU A 113 -33.65 33.43 -10.19
CA GLU A 113 -33.90 34.85 -9.98
C GLU A 113 -34.53 35.52 -11.22
N LEU A 114 -34.02 35.20 -12.40
CA LEU A 114 -34.60 35.69 -13.66
C LEU A 114 -36.01 35.15 -13.87
N ARG A 115 -36.27 33.91 -13.56
CA ARG A 115 -37.61 33.31 -13.65
C ARG A 115 -38.59 33.96 -12.67
N ARG A 116 -38.12 34.28 -11.47
CA ARG A 116 -38.91 34.97 -10.45
C ARG A 116 -39.27 36.36 -10.93
N GLY A 117 -38.30 37.12 -11.44
CA GLY A 117 -38.52 38.42 -12.03
C GLY A 117 -39.54 38.43 -13.17
N GLN A 118 -39.46 37.43 -14.05
CA GLN A 118 -40.41 37.25 -15.14
C GLN A 118 -41.82 36.93 -14.63
N ARG A 119 -41.97 36.13 -13.61
CA ARG A 119 -43.27 35.82 -12.99
C ARG A 119 -43.88 37.05 -12.33
N GLU A 120 -43.09 37.82 -11.61
CA GLU A 120 -43.52 39.06 -10.99
C GLU A 120 -43.96 40.12 -12.03
N ALA A 121 -43.23 40.23 -13.12
CA ALA A 121 -43.59 41.12 -14.23
C ALA A 121 -44.89 40.68 -14.89
N ALA A 122 -45.12 39.39 -15.07
CA ALA A 122 -46.35 38.84 -15.64
C ALA A 122 -47.55 39.10 -14.73
N VAL A 123 -47.40 38.92 -13.43
CA VAL A 123 -48.44 39.23 -12.44
C VAL A 123 -48.78 40.72 -12.44
N LEU A 124 -47.79 41.61 -12.48
CA LEU A 124 -48.01 43.08 -12.56
C LEU A 124 -48.69 43.48 -13.87
N ALA A 125 -48.36 42.82 -14.98
CA ALA A 125 -48.99 43.07 -16.26
C ALA A 125 -50.49 42.65 -16.26
N ASP A 126 -50.83 41.52 -15.62
CA ASP A 126 -52.20 41.05 -15.46
C ASP A 126 -53.00 42.01 -14.56
N ASP A 127 -52.43 42.43 -13.42
CA ASP A 127 -53.09 43.42 -12.54
C ASP A 127 -53.32 44.75 -13.26
N HIS A 128 -52.36 45.19 -14.04
CA HIS A 128 -52.50 46.41 -14.84
C HIS A 128 -53.57 46.29 -15.90
N SER A 129 -53.70 45.16 -16.53
CA SER A 129 -54.73 44.81 -17.50
C SER A 129 -56.12 44.80 -16.86
N LEU A 130 -56.26 44.29 -15.64
CA LEU A 130 -57.49 44.28 -14.87
C LEU A 130 -57.89 45.64 -14.36
N SER A 131 -56.99 46.51 -13.99
CA SER A 131 -57.24 47.85 -13.47
C SER A 131 -57.55 48.89 -14.56
N GLY A 132 -57.30 48.53 -15.81
CA GLY A 132 -57.61 49.37 -16.97
C GLY A 132 -59.02 49.30 -17.49
N ARG A 133 -59.88 48.49 -16.83
CA ARG A 133 -61.30 48.36 -17.15
C ARG A 133 -62.09 49.29 -16.19
#